data_66a544ef5df211e2e6bf6762c054ce42
#
_entry.id   66a544ef5df211e2e6bf6762c054ce42
#
_cell.length_a   1.000
_cell.length_b   1.000
_cell.length_c   1.000
_cell.angle_alpha   90.00
_cell.angle_beta   90.00
_cell.angle_gamma   90.00
#
_symmetry.space_group_name_H-M   'P 1'
#
loop_
_entity.id
_entity.type
_entity.pdbx_description
1 polymer ?
#
loop_
_entity_poly.entity_id
_entity_poly.type
_entity_poly.pdbx_seq_one_letter_code
_entity_poly.pdbx_strand_id
1 'polypeptide(L)'
;MRRLILQTGISIDGYLAALDRSHPWNDGSDDEAVKRWILDSVWAAGAHLMGRVTYEEMAAVWPTSTSEYARPMNEIPKVVFSKTLQHADWPETRIARGDLSEEIGRLKREPGNALIAYGGATFDQALSRLGLVDEYRLMIQPAALGAGLPLFKDLPAPLHLELVEATTYTTGASPFTSTGRARLPPTSRSIRTRRAPRPQAAAAVTSFSSTARAYTRARPRAAIP
;
A
#
# COMPACT_ATOMS: atom_id res chain seq x y z
N MET A 1 6.75 13.98 -14.32
CA MET A 1 7.34 12.82 -13.62
C MET A 1 6.23 11.80 -13.34
N ARG A 2 6.52 10.50 -13.50
CA ARG A 2 5.59 9.42 -13.17
C ARG A 2 5.37 9.34 -11.66
N ARG A 3 4.14 9.09 -11.23
CA ARG A 3 3.87 8.83 -9.81
C ARG A 3 4.23 7.40 -9.44
N LEU A 4 4.72 7.18 -8.23
CA LEU A 4 4.82 5.86 -7.62
C LEU A 4 3.63 5.64 -6.71
N ILE A 5 2.82 4.66 -7.06
CA ILE A 5 1.64 4.23 -6.32
C ILE A 5 2.00 2.92 -5.60
N LEU A 6 1.82 2.85 -4.30
CA LEU A 6 1.89 1.60 -3.56
C LEU A 6 0.46 1.10 -3.37
N GLN A 7 0.15 -0.05 -3.99
CA GLN A 7 -1.18 -0.66 -3.96
C GLN A 7 -1.12 -2.02 -3.28
N THR A 8 -1.79 -2.16 -2.14
CA THR A 8 -1.72 -3.39 -1.35
C THR A 8 -2.95 -3.56 -0.45
N GLY A 9 -3.24 -4.82 -0.08
CA GLY A 9 -4.18 -5.15 0.98
C GLY A 9 -3.51 -5.04 2.35
N ILE A 10 -4.23 -4.54 3.34
CA ILE A 10 -3.77 -4.50 4.74
C ILE A 10 -4.92 -4.87 5.68
N SER A 11 -4.58 -5.45 6.84
CA SER A 11 -5.53 -5.59 7.94
C SER A 11 -5.94 -4.22 8.50
N ILE A 12 -7.04 -4.17 9.26
CA ILE A 12 -7.50 -2.91 9.89
C ILE A 12 -6.47 -2.33 10.87
N ASP A 13 -5.60 -3.16 11.42
CA ASP A 13 -4.49 -2.78 12.31
C ASP A 13 -3.14 -2.62 11.58
N GLY A 14 -3.15 -2.56 10.24
CA GLY A 14 -2.03 -2.08 9.43
C GLY A 14 -0.99 -3.11 9.02
N TYR A 15 -1.31 -4.40 9.09
CA TYR A 15 -0.40 -5.47 8.66
C TYR A 15 -0.67 -5.89 7.21
N LEU A 16 0.41 -6.11 6.46
CA LEU A 16 0.39 -6.64 5.09
C LEU A 16 0.10 -8.15 5.05
N ALA A 17 0.56 -8.86 6.06
CA ALA A 17 0.42 -10.31 6.19
C ALA A 17 0.62 -10.72 7.66
N ALA A 18 0.22 -11.94 8.01
CA ALA A 18 0.61 -12.59 9.26
C ALA A 18 2.12 -12.89 9.30
N LEU A 19 2.64 -13.34 10.46
CA LEU A 19 4.07 -13.64 10.61
C LEU A 19 4.54 -14.79 9.72
N ASP A 20 3.67 -15.74 9.42
CA ASP A 20 3.89 -16.85 8.48
C ASP A 20 3.69 -16.46 7.01
N ARG A 21 3.45 -15.15 6.73
CA ARG A 21 3.16 -14.56 5.42
C ARG A 21 1.81 -14.93 4.83
N SER A 22 0.94 -15.61 5.54
CA SER A 22 -0.42 -15.86 5.09
C SER A 22 -1.25 -14.56 5.07
N HIS A 23 -2.29 -14.56 4.23
CA HIS A 23 -3.26 -13.48 4.11
C HIS A 23 -4.64 -14.03 4.51
N PRO A 24 -4.97 -14.09 5.81
CA PRO A 24 -6.17 -14.78 6.31
C PRO A 24 -7.50 -14.12 5.88
N TRP A 25 -7.44 -13.02 5.14
CA TRP A 25 -8.60 -12.34 4.57
C TRP A 25 -8.76 -12.57 3.06
N ASN A 26 -7.84 -13.33 2.41
CA ASN A 26 -7.79 -13.49 0.96
C ASN A 26 -8.59 -14.69 0.44
N ASP A 27 -9.50 -15.22 1.22
CA ASP A 27 -10.34 -16.34 0.87
C ASP A 27 -11.54 -15.96 -0.04
N GLY A 28 -11.27 -15.10 -1.02
CA GLY A 28 -12.11 -14.89 -2.17
C GLY A 28 -13.23 -13.87 -1.98
N SER A 29 -12.89 -12.61 -1.92
CA SER A 29 -13.86 -11.56 -2.22
C SER A 29 -14.32 -11.69 -3.68
N ASP A 30 -15.52 -12.20 -3.91
CA ASP A 30 -16.17 -12.27 -5.23
C ASP A 30 -16.82 -10.93 -5.65
N ASP A 31 -16.43 -9.82 -5.02
CA ASP A 31 -16.98 -8.51 -5.34
C ASP A 31 -16.47 -8.03 -6.71
N GLU A 32 -17.36 -8.03 -7.69
CA GLU A 32 -17.06 -7.63 -9.07
C GLU A 32 -16.59 -6.17 -9.18
N ALA A 33 -17.02 -5.30 -8.26
CA ALA A 33 -16.56 -3.91 -8.26
C ALA A 33 -15.12 -3.80 -7.77
N VAL A 34 -14.72 -4.60 -6.77
CA VAL A 34 -13.33 -4.72 -6.32
C VAL A 34 -12.45 -5.30 -7.42
N LYS A 35 -12.88 -6.40 -8.06
CA LYS A 35 -12.14 -7.01 -9.18
C LYS A 35 -11.91 -6.01 -10.30
N ARG A 36 -12.95 -5.30 -10.72
CA ARG A 36 -12.85 -4.26 -11.76
C ARG A 36 -11.89 -3.15 -11.36
N TRP A 37 -11.99 -2.65 -10.14
CA TRP A 37 -11.09 -1.60 -9.65
C TRP A 37 -9.62 -2.06 -9.67
N ILE A 38 -9.34 -3.30 -9.26
CA ILE A 38 -7.99 -3.87 -9.32
C ILE A 38 -7.54 -3.97 -10.79
N LEU A 39 -8.38 -4.52 -11.67
CA LEU A 39 -8.05 -4.72 -13.08
C LEU A 39 -7.77 -3.38 -13.79
N ASP A 40 -8.60 -2.38 -13.57
CA ASP A 40 -8.41 -1.02 -14.11
C ASP A 40 -7.10 -0.41 -13.61
N SER A 41 -6.79 -0.62 -12.33
CA SER A 41 -5.53 -0.15 -11.74
C SER A 41 -4.32 -0.83 -12.37
N VAL A 42 -4.38 -2.15 -12.57
CA VAL A 42 -3.30 -2.94 -13.20
C VAL A 42 -3.07 -2.46 -14.63
N TRP A 43 -4.14 -2.29 -15.43
CA TRP A 43 -4.03 -1.78 -16.81
C TRP A 43 -3.51 -0.34 -16.88
N ALA A 44 -3.80 0.49 -15.89
CA ALA A 44 -3.31 1.87 -15.83
C ALA A 44 -1.81 1.97 -15.49
N ALA A 45 -1.16 0.87 -15.11
CA ALA A 45 0.26 0.85 -14.77
C ALA A 45 1.13 1.07 -16.01
N GLY A 46 2.17 1.86 -15.86
CA GLY A 46 3.22 1.98 -16.88
C GLY A 46 4.42 1.09 -16.57
N ALA A 47 4.51 0.56 -15.35
CA ALA A 47 5.39 -0.53 -14.94
C ALA A 47 4.95 -1.09 -13.58
N HIS A 48 5.13 -2.40 -13.39
CA HIS A 48 4.94 -3.10 -12.12
C HIS A 48 6.26 -3.16 -11.36
N LEU A 49 6.25 -2.73 -10.10
CA LEU A 49 7.43 -2.73 -9.23
C LEU A 49 7.25 -3.74 -8.11
N MET A 50 8.27 -4.52 -7.82
CA MET A 50 8.21 -5.53 -6.77
C MET A 50 9.58 -5.91 -6.21
N GLY A 51 9.61 -6.40 -4.99
CA GLY A 51 10.78 -7.06 -4.43
C GLY A 51 10.93 -8.49 -4.96
N ARG A 52 12.12 -9.11 -4.72
CA ARG A 52 12.44 -10.45 -5.21
C ARG A 52 11.41 -11.52 -4.86
N VAL A 53 10.98 -11.58 -3.60
CA VAL A 53 10.06 -12.63 -3.14
C VAL A 53 8.72 -12.55 -3.87
N THR A 54 8.14 -11.36 -3.95
CA THR A 54 6.89 -11.14 -4.69
C THR A 54 7.06 -11.43 -6.19
N TYR A 55 8.23 -11.10 -6.76
CA TYR A 55 8.54 -11.48 -8.13
C TYR A 55 8.50 -12.99 -8.33
N GLU A 56 9.19 -13.75 -7.46
CA GLU A 56 9.25 -15.21 -7.55
C GLU A 56 7.86 -15.85 -7.42
N GLU A 57 7.03 -15.36 -6.48
CA GLU A 57 5.65 -15.81 -6.29
C GLU A 57 4.78 -15.49 -7.52
N MET A 58 4.85 -14.28 -8.04
CA MET A 58 4.05 -13.84 -9.20
C MET A 58 4.51 -14.50 -10.50
N ALA A 59 5.81 -14.66 -10.71
CA ALA A 59 6.38 -15.31 -11.88
C ALA A 59 6.02 -16.80 -11.98
N ALA A 60 5.74 -17.44 -10.86
CA ALA A 60 5.26 -18.82 -10.82
C ALA A 60 3.79 -18.96 -11.26
N VAL A 61 3.00 -17.89 -11.25
CA VAL A 61 1.56 -17.91 -11.48
C VAL A 61 1.17 -17.26 -12.80
N TRP A 62 1.56 -16.01 -13.02
CA TRP A 62 1.00 -15.18 -14.10
C TRP A 62 1.31 -15.66 -15.52
N PRO A 63 2.53 -16.19 -15.84
CA PRO A 63 2.83 -16.62 -17.22
C PRO A 63 1.89 -17.71 -17.76
N THR A 64 1.32 -18.53 -16.89
CA THR A 64 0.42 -19.65 -17.25
C THR A 64 -1.03 -19.42 -16.84
N SER A 65 -1.34 -18.32 -16.15
CA SER A 65 -2.67 -18.01 -15.67
C SER A 65 -3.62 -17.66 -16.82
N THR A 66 -4.86 -18.14 -16.71
CA THR A 66 -5.98 -17.78 -17.61
C THR A 66 -6.89 -16.70 -17.03
N SER A 67 -6.55 -16.17 -15.85
CA SER A 67 -7.29 -15.07 -15.21
C SER A 67 -7.26 -13.82 -16.08
N GLU A 68 -8.29 -12.98 -15.97
CA GLU A 68 -8.36 -11.68 -16.62
C GLU A 68 -7.21 -10.72 -16.25
N TYR A 69 -6.59 -10.92 -15.09
CA TYR A 69 -5.38 -10.19 -14.66
C TYR A 69 -4.11 -10.64 -15.37
N ALA A 70 -4.08 -11.86 -15.93
CA ALA A 70 -2.86 -12.43 -16.51
C ALA A 70 -2.31 -11.58 -17.65
N ARG A 71 -3.19 -11.08 -18.51
CA ARG A 71 -2.78 -10.29 -19.67
C ARG A 71 -2.04 -9.01 -19.27
N PRO A 72 -2.58 -8.07 -18.46
CA PRO A 72 -1.84 -6.88 -18.07
C PRO A 72 -0.61 -7.20 -17.21
N MET A 73 -0.65 -8.27 -16.38
CA MET A 73 0.50 -8.68 -15.59
C MET A 73 1.66 -9.17 -16.47
N ASN A 74 1.37 -9.79 -17.62
CA ASN A 74 2.39 -10.29 -18.54
C ASN A 74 2.88 -9.20 -19.53
N GLU A 75 1.98 -8.38 -20.06
CA GLU A 75 2.30 -7.40 -21.13
C GLU A 75 2.99 -6.12 -20.58
N ILE A 76 2.64 -5.67 -19.38
CA ILE A 76 3.20 -4.43 -18.82
C ILE A 76 4.61 -4.69 -18.28
N PRO A 77 5.58 -3.76 -18.53
CA PRO A 77 6.95 -3.91 -18.05
C PRO A 77 7.03 -4.06 -16.53
N LYS A 78 7.93 -4.92 -16.08
CA LYS A 78 8.19 -5.21 -14.67
C LYS A 78 9.60 -4.81 -14.27
N VAL A 79 9.73 -4.29 -13.05
CA VAL A 79 11.03 -4.00 -12.43
C VAL A 79 11.10 -4.71 -11.09
N VAL A 80 11.98 -5.68 -10.98
CA VAL A 80 12.25 -6.40 -9.74
C VAL A 80 13.49 -5.83 -9.04
N PHE A 81 13.32 -5.41 -7.81
CA PHE A 81 14.41 -4.85 -7.00
C PHE A 81 15.09 -5.97 -6.22
N SER A 82 16.29 -6.35 -6.66
CA SER A 82 17.06 -7.42 -6.04
C SER A 82 18.56 -7.30 -6.32
N LYS A 83 19.37 -7.49 -5.28
CA LYS A 83 20.84 -7.63 -5.39
C LYS A 83 21.29 -9.08 -5.60
N THR A 84 20.39 -10.05 -5.37
CA THR A 84 20.73 -11.48 -5.38
C THR A 84 20.10 -12.27 -6.52
N LEU A 85 18.99 -11.81 -7.09
CA LEU A 85 18.35 -12.46 -8.24
C LEU A 85 19.28 -12.39 -9.45
N GLN A 86 19.63 -13.55 -10.03
CA GLN A 86 20.56 -13.61 -11.16
C GLN A 86 19.82 -13.41 -12.49
N HIS A 87 18.68 -14.08 -12.67
CA HIS A 87 17.88 -14.07 -13.88
C HIS A 87 16.43 -13.76 -13.57
N ALA A 88 15.72 -13.21 -14.55
CA ALA A 88 14.30 -12.93 -14.46
C ALA A 88 13.66 -13.46 -15.77
N ASP A 89 13.04 -14.65 -15.66
CA ASP A 89 12.50 -15.37 -16.82
C ASP A 89 11.07 -14.94 -17.19
N TRP A 90 10.38 -14.24 -16.29
CA TRP A 90 9.08 -13.66 -16.59
C TRP A 90 9.25 -12.54 -17.63
N PRO A 91 8.63 -12.64 -18.83
CA PRO A 91 8.80 -11.67 -19.90
C PRO A 91 8.60 -10.22 -19.46
N GLU A 92 9.22 -9.29 -20.16
CA GLU A 92 9.16 -7.84 -19.87
C GLU A 92 9.68 -7.46 -18.46
N THR A 93 10.56 -8.29 -17.86
CA THR A 93 11.13 -8.05 -16.54
C THR A 93 12.56 -7.54 -16.60
N ARG A 94 12.83 -6.45 -15.87
CA ARG A 94 14.17 -5.91 -15.64
C ARG A 94 14.54 -6.03 -14.16
N ILE A 95 15.78 -6.43 -13.88
CA ILE A 95 16.32 -6.46 -12.53
C ILE A 95 17.00 -5.11 -12.23
N ALA A 96 16.54 -4.44 -11.17
CA ALA A 96 17.17 -3.24 -10.63
C ALA A 96 18.08 -3.64 -9.45
N ARG A 97 19.39 -3.34 -9.57
CA ARG A 97 20.42 -3.74 -8.59
C ARG A 97 21.02 -2.56 -7.82
N GLY A 98 20.75 -1.34 -8.29
CA GLY A 98 21.26 -0.10 -7.73
C GLY A 98 20.64 0.27 -6.39
N ASP A 99 20.96 1.47 -5.92
CA ASP A 99 20.28 2.07 -4.78
C ASP A 99 18.81 2.28 -5.09
N LEU A 100 17.95 1.99 -4.10
CA LEU A 100 16.49 2.03 -4.29
C LEU A 100 16.00 3.44 -4.64
N SER A 101 16.52 4.47 -3.97
CA SER A 101 16.10 5.85 -4.21
C SER A 101 16.54 6.34 -5.59
N GLU A 102 17.75 5.98 -6.02
CA GLU A 102 18.28 6.34 -7.34
C GLU A 102 17.49 5.65 -8.46
N GLU A 103 17.23 4.34 -8.33
CA GLU A 103 16.46 3.57 -9.31
C GLU A 103 15.02 4.08 -9.43
N ILE A 104 14.33 4.31 -8.32
CA ILE A 104 12.98 4.90 -8.32
C ILE A 104 13.00 6.31 -8.90
N GLY A 105 13.99 7.13 -8.52
CA GLY A 105 14.16 8.47 -9.07
C GLY A 105 14.35 8.45 -10.59
N ARG A 106 15.12 7.50 -11.13
CA ARG A 106 15.30 7.30 -12.57
C ARG A 106 13.99 6.91 -13.25
N LEU A 107 13.29 5.89 -12.72
CA LEU A 107 12.01 5.43 -13.24
C LEU A 107 10.94 6.54 -13.24
N LYS A 108 10.89 7.38 -12.20
CA LYS A 108 9.97 8.51 -12.15
C LYS A 108 10.24 9.56 -13.23
N ARG A 109 11.47 9.71 -13.70
CA ARG A 109 11.84 10.66 -14.78
C ARG A 109 11.54 10.13 -16.18
N GLU A 110 11.41 8.82 -16.36
CA GLU A 110 11.04 8.22 -17.64
C GLU A 110 9.61 8.66 -18.04
N PRO A 111 9.30 8.76 -19.35
CA PRO A 111 7.93 8.99 -19.80
C PRO A 111 7.05 7.77 -19.56
N GLY A 112 5.74 7.99 -19.44
CA GLY A 112 4.74 6.92 -19.33
C GLY A 112 3.81 7.09 -18.15
N ASN A 113 2.95 6.09 -17.96
CA ASN A 113 1.96 6.01 -16.90
C ASN A 113 2.61 5.79 -15.53
N ALA A 114 1.80 5.79 -14.46
CA ALA A 114 2.26 5.59 -13.09
C ALA A 114 3.01 4.27 -12.89
N LEU A 115 3.93 4.28 -11.94
CA LEU A 115 4.60 3.08 -11.43
C LEU A 115 3.72 2.50 -10.33
N ILE A 116 3.45 1.20 -10.35
CA ILE A 116 2.65 0.57 -9.30
C ILE A 116 3.49 -0.49 -8.58
N ALA A 117 3.65 -0.32 -7.27
CA ALA A 117 4.28 -1.30 -6.39
C ALA A 117 3.19 -2.19 -5.76
N TYR A 118 3.39 -3.51 -5.84
CA TYR A 118 2.41 -4.51 -5.38
C TYR A 118 2.83 -5.27 -4.13
N GLY A 119 3.93 -4.90 -3.52
CA GLY A 119 4.29 -5.57 -2.30
C GLY A 119 5.61 -6.32 -2.30
N GLY A 120 5.67 -7.16 -1.30
CA GLY A 120 6.81 -7.62 -0.56
C GLY A 120 7.04 -6.69 0.62
N ALA A 121 6.66 -7.13 1.85
CA ALA A 121 6.64 -6.25 3.03
C ALA A 121 7.95 -5.43 3.20
N THR A 122 9.11 -6.05 2.99
CA THR A 122 10.41 -5.37 3.09
C THR A 122 10.56 -4.27 2.03
N PHE A 123 10.05 -4.51 0.82
CA PHE A 123 10.12 -3.54 -0.27
C PHE A 123 9.20 -2.34 -0.01
N ASP A 124 7.95 -2.59 0.38
CA ASP A 124 6.96 -1.57 0.71
C ASP A 124 7.38 -0.71 1.90
N GLN A 125 7.94 -1.34 2.93
CA GLN A 125 8.54 -0.67 4.08
C GLN A 125 9.71 0.23 3.67
N ALA A 126 10.58 -0.24 2.78
CA ALA A 126 11.71 0.55 2.29
C ALA A 126 11.25 1.75 1.48
N LEU A 127 10.27 1.58 0.56
CA LEU A 127 9.67 2.66 -0.20
C LEU A 127 9.05 3.72 0.72
N SER A 128 8.30 3.28 1.72
CA SER A 128 7.64 4.17 2.69
C SER A 128 8.64 4.91 3.57
N ARG A 129 9.63 4.20 4.11
CA ARG A 129 10.68 4.78 4.97
C ARG A 129 11.53 5.84 4.24
N LEU A 130 11.79 5.62 2.95
CA LEU A 130 12.55 6.54 2.11
C LEU A 130 11.69 7.68 1.51
N GLY A 131 10.39 7.72 1.81
CA GLY A 131 9.48 8.75 1.30
C GLY A 131 9.33 8.73 -0.23
N LEU A 132 9.47 7.56 -0.87
CA LEU A 132 9.45 7.42 -2.31
C LEU A 132 8.04 7.30 -2.90
N VAL A 133 7.06 6.95 -2.07
CA VAL A 133 5.66 6.72 -2.47
C VAL A 133 4.92 8.05 -2.58
N ASP A 134 4.31 8.30 -3.73
CA ASP A 134 3.50 9.50 -3.98
C ASP A 134 2.02 9.27 -3.60
N GLU A 135 1.55 8.02 -3.70
CA GLU A 135 0.15 7.67 -3.45
C GLU A 135 0.05 6.26 -2.87
N TYR A 136 -0.72 6.11 -1.80
CA TYR A 136 -1.04 4.81 -1.19
C TYR A 136 -2.46 4.43 -1.56
N ARG A 137 -2.64 3.27 -2.17
CA ARG A 137 -3.94 2.64 -2.44
C ARG A 137 -4.09 1.41 -1.55
N LEU A 138 -4.78 1.58 -0.45
CA LEU A 138 -4.87 0.56 0.59
C LEU A 138 -6.26 -0.09 0.57
N MET A 139 -6.31 -1.39 0.31
CA MET A 139 -7.51 -2.19 0.53
C MET A 139 -7.51 -2.65 1.99
N ILE A 140 -8.25 -1.93 2.83
CA ILE A 140 -8.34 -2.25 4.27
C ILE A 140 -9.28 -3.43 4.44
N GLN A 141 -8.73 -4.55 4.88
CA GLN A 141 -9.47 -5.78 5.11
C GLN A 141 -10.15 -5.74 6.50
N PRO A 142 -11.37 -6.28 6.65
CA PRO A 142 -12.09 -6.30 7.92
C PRO A 142 -11.55 -7.38 8.88
N ALA A 143 -10.25 -7.45 9.03
CA ALA A 143 -9.53 -8.38 9.88
C ALA A 143 -8.47 -7.65 10.68
N ALA A 144 -8.33 -7.96 11.97
CA ALA A 144 -7.25 -7.53 12.83
C ALA A 144 -6.35 -8.74 13.13
N LEU A 145 -5.05 -8.58 12.93
CA LEU A 145 -4.08 -9.66 13.14
C LEU A 145 -3.44 -9.64 14.52
N GLY A 146 -3.35 -8.48 15.16
CA GLY A 146 -2.65 -8.28 16.43
C GLY A 146 -1.12 -8.39 16.32
N ALA A 147 -0.60 -9.17 15.36
CA ALA A 147 0.81 -9.31 15.03
C ALA A 147 0.98 -9.70 13.56
N GLY A 148 2.06 -9.27 12.92
CA GLY A 148 2.29 -9.55 11.50
C GLY A 148 3.42 -8.70 10.91
N LEU A 149 3.41 -8.60 9.59
CA LEU A 149 4.33 -7.77 8.82
C LEU A 149 3.69 -6.39 8.59
N PRO A 150 4.04 -5.34 9.36
CA PRO A 150 3.39 -4.04 9.24
C PRO A 150 3.76 -3.35 7.93
N LEU A 151 2.83 -2.56 7.36
CA LEU A 151 3.14 -1.72 6.20
C LEU A 151 4.13 -0.60 6.58
N PHE A 152 3.85 0.10 7.67
CA PHE A 152 4.69 1.20 8.13
C PHE A 152 5.59 0.74 9.28
N LYS A 153 6.88 0.58 8.99
CA LYS A 153 7.89 0.15 9.95
C LYS A 153 9.10 1.08 9.90
N ASP A 154 9.60 1.45 11.08
CA ASP A 154 10.84 2.23 11.24
C ASP A 154 10.84 3.53 10.42
N LEU A 155 9.70 4.22 10.37
CA LEU A 155 9.62 5.52 9.73
C LEU A 155 10.48 6.55 10.48
N PRO A 156 11.29 7.37 9.78
CA PRO A 156 12.14 8.39 10.43
C PRO A 156 11.33 9.51 11.08
N ALA A 157 10.09 9.71 10.65
CA ALA A 157 9.14 10.67 11.19
C ALA A 157 7.71 10.21 10.82
N PRO A 158 6.65 10.72 11.50
CA PRO A 158 5.29 10.47 11.10
C PRO A 158 5.03 10.82 9.63
N LEU A 159 4.43 9.90 8.90
CA LEU A 159 4.01 10.13 7.51
C LEU A 159 2.59 10.69 7.51
N HIS A 160 2.45 11.94 7.11
CA HIS A 160 1.14 12.59 6.98
C HIS A 160 0.56 12.31 5.60
N LEU A 161 -0.63 11.71 5.57
CA LEU A 161 -1.37 11.41 4.34
C LEU A 161 -2.59 12.33 4.25
N GLU A 162 -2.89 12.76 3.04
CA GLU A 162 -4.15 13.42 2.70
C GLU A 162 -5.07 12.38 2.08
N LEU A 163 -6.28 12.22 2.63
CA LEU A 163 -7.28 11.33 2.04
C LEU A 163 -7.77 11.92 0.72
N VAL A 164 -7.54 11.20 -0.37
CA VAL A 164 -7.97 11.60 -1.72
C VAL A 164 -9.32 11.00 -2.05
N GLU A 165 -9.49 9.72 -1.73
CA GLU A 165 -10.70 8.97 -2.04
C GLU A 165 -10.89 7.85 -1.01
N ALA A 166 -12.15 7.54 -0.69
CA ALA A 166 -12.52 6.37 0.08
C ALA A 166 -13.78 5.75 -0.52
N THR A 167 -13.70 4.48 -0.89
CA THR A 167 -14.84 3.71 -1.41
C THR A 167 -15.10 2.52 -0.49
N THR A 168 -16.37 2.28 -0.17
CA THR A 168 -16.79 1.13 0.61
C THR A 168 -17.49 0.13 -0.31
N TYR A 169 -17.11 -1.12 -0.18
CA TYR A 169 -17.74 -2.24 -0.90
C TYR A 169 -18.60 -3.04 0.08
N THR A 170 -19.80 -3.43 -0.30
CA THR A 170 -20.86 -3.87 0.63
C THR A 170 -21.11 -5.36 0.69
N THR A 171 -20.40 -6.16 -0.07
CA THR A 171 -20.58 -7.62 -0.07
C THR A 171 -19.76 -8.26 1.05
N GLY A 172 -20.37 -8.44 2.20
CA GLY A 172 -20.02 -9.36 3.33
C GLY A 172 -18.60 -9.39 3.88
N ALA A 173 -17.58 -9.30 3.06
CA ALA A 173 -16.16 -9.31 3.40
C ALA A 173 -15.39 -8.26 2.58
N SER A 174 -16.06 -7.19 2.17
CA SER A 174 -15.50 -6.22 1.24
C SER A 174 -14.45 -5.32 1.86
N PRO A 175 -13.31 -5.18 1.20
CA PRO A 175 -12.26 -4.27 1.63
C PRO A 175 -12.72 -2.81 1.53
N PHE A 176 -12.35 -2.01 2.51
CA PHE A 176 -12.37 -0.56 2.36
C PHE A 176 -11.21 -0.17 1.46
N THR A 177 -11.47 0.61 0.44
CA THR A 177 -10.40 1.22 -0.35
C THR A 177 -10.18 2.64 0.14
N SER A 178 -8.96 2.94 0.55
CA SER A 178 -8.56 4.29 0.93
C SER A 178 -7.35 4.68 0.08
N THR A 179 -7.44 5.82 -0.58
CA THR A 179 -6.31 6.41 -1.30
C THR A 179 -5.80 7.60 -0.53
N GLY A 180 -4.54 7.55 -0.13
CA GLY A 180 -3.86 8.64 0.57
C GLY A 180 -2.67 9.13 -0.24
N ARG A 181 -2.54 10.45 -0.39
CA ARG A 181 -1.37 11.07 -0.99
C ARG A 181 -0.42 11.54 0.11
N ALA A 182 0.86 11.21 -0.01
CA ALA A 182 1.87 11.73 0.90
C ALA A 182 1.96 13.26 0.79
N ARG A 183 1.80 13.96 1.91
CA ARG A 183 2.15 15.39 2.01
C ARG A 183 3.64 15.49 2.23
N LEU A 184 4.35 16.06 1.28
CA LEU A 184 5.71 16.52 1.54
C LEU A 184 5.64 17.65 2.59
N PRO A 185 6.48 17.63 3.64
CA PRO A 185 6.58 18.78 4.52
C PRO A 185 6.93 20.02 3.67
N PRO A 186 6.37 21.19 3.98
CA PRO A 186 6.75 22.39 3.26
C PRO A 186 8.28 22.53 3.38
N THR A 187 8.96 22.65 2.23
CA THR A 187 10.39 22.87 2.16
C THR A 187 10.71 24.01 3.11
N SER A 188 11.57 23.75 4.08
CA SER A 188 11.91 24.68 5.16
C SER A 188 12.44 25.99 4.58
N ARG A 189 11.57 26.96 4.37
CA ARG A 189 11.99 28.37 4.35
C ARG A 189 12.42 28.68 5.78
N SER A 190 13.66 29.12 5.90
CA SER A 190 14.37 29.55 7.09
C SER A 190 13.44 29.95 8.25
N ILE A 191 13.50 29.18 9.33
CA ILE A 191 12.90 29.54 10.61
C ILE A 191 13.68 30.75 11.14
N ARG A 192 13.15 31.96 10.95
CA ARG A 192 13.51 33.09 11.80
C ARG A 192 12.99 32.77 13.19
N THR A 193 13.90 32.51 14.10
CA THR A 193 13.63 32.35 15.53
C THR A 193 12.90 33.57 16.06
N ARG A 194 11.56 33.48 16.23
CA ARG A 194 10.85 34.39 17.10
C ARG A 194 10.86 33.75 18.50
N ARG A 195 11.43 34.55 19.42
CA ARG A 195 11.50 34.32 20.87
C ARG A 195 10.11 33.94 21.41
N ALA A 196 10.02 32.81 22.13
CA ALA A 196 8.80 32.30 22.73
C ALA A 196 8.20 33.29 23.75
N PRO A 197 6.89 33.52 23.79
CA PRO A 197 6.22 34.14 24.92
C PRO A 197 6.03 33.13 26.08
N ARG A 198 6.11 33.68 27.31
CA ARG A 198 5.95 32.93 28.57
C ARG A 198 4.57 32.29 28.69
N PRO A 199 4.44 31.15 29.39
CA PRO A 199 3.16 30.48 29.56
C PRO A 199 2.23 31.25 30.51
N GLN A 200 1.00 31.49 30.08
CA GLN A 200 -0.12 31.85 30.97
C GLN A 200 -0.96 30.61 31.24
N ALA A 201 -1.48 30.58 32.49
CA ALA A 201 -2.12 29.45 33.11
C ALA A 201 -3.43 29.01 32.48
N ALA A 202 -3.78 27.76 32.78
CA ALA A 202 -4.89 26.96 32.34
C ALA A 202 -6.28 27.61 32.52
N ALA A 203 -7.16 27.41 31.56
CA ALA A 203 -8.59 27.35 31.75
C ALA A 203 -9.15 26.12 31.06
N ALA A 204 -9.92 25.35 31.83
CA ALA A 204 -10.58 24.13 31.39
C ALA A 204 -11.58 24.40 30.27
N VAL A 205 -11.62 23.52 29.28
CA VAL A 205 -12.76 23.46 28.37
C VAL A 205 -13.29 22.04 28.31
N THR A 206 -14.42 21.89 28.96
CA THR A 206 -15.38 20.81 28.76
C THR A 206 -16.20 21.11 27.52
N SER A 207 -16.19 20.21 26.56
CA SER A 207 -17.38 19.77 25.80
C SER A 207 -16.99 18.86 24.66
N PHE A 208 -17.16 17.57 24.85
CA PHE A 208 -17.27 16.60 23.76
C PHE A 208 -18.74 16.56 23.32
N SER A 209 -18.99 16.99 22.08
CA SER A 209 -20.26 16.70 21.41
C SER A 209 -20.13 15.39 20.65
N SER A 210 -20.93 14.43 21.09
CA SER A 210 -21.15 13.11 20.51
C SER A 210 -21.92 13.21 19.21
N THR A 211 -21.39 12.60 18.13
CA THR A 211 -22.22 11.90 17.14
C THR A 211 -21.35 11.08 16.21
N ALA A 212 -21.10 9.84 16.54
CA ALA A 212 -20.86 8.76 15.58
C ALA A 212 -21.30 7.45 16.23
N ARG A 213 -22.51 7.00 15.92
CA ARG A 213 -22.97 5.65 16.26
C ARG A 213 -22.46 4.70 15.19
N ALA A 214 -21.38 3.98 15.47
CA ALA A 214 -21.05 2.77 14.74
C ALA A 214 -21.65 1.58 15.48
N TYR A 215 -22.64 0.94 14.89
CA TYR A 215 -23.21 -0.31 15.40
C TYR A 215 -22.42 -1.48 14.80
N THR A 216 -21.60 -2.10 15.60
CA THR A 216 -21.05 -3.42 15.28
C THR A 216 -21.83 -4.47 16.07
N ARG A 217 -22.70 -5.22 15.40
CA ARG A 217 -23.40 -6.37 16.01
C ARG A 217 -22.51 -7.61 15.84
N ALA A 218 -21.86 -8.01 16.92
CA ALA A 218 -21.24 -9.33 16.99
C ALA A 218 -22.34 -10.42 17.05
N ARG A 219 -22.32 -11.38 16.15
CA ARG A 219 -23.14 -12.61 16.27
C ARG A 219 -22.40 -13.63 17.15
N PRO A 220 -23.03 -14.21 18.16
CA PRO A 220 -22.41 -15.27 18.93
C PRO A 220 -22.30 -16.57 18.08
N ARG A 221 -21.12 -17.19 18.11
CA ARG A 221 -20.92 -18.54 17.57
C ARG A 221 -21.72 -19.53 18.40
N ALA A 222 -22.55 -20.32 17.73
CA ALA A 222 -23.18 -21.49 18.33
C ALA A 222 -22.11 -22.55 18.65
N ALA A 223 -22.17 -23.06 19.88
CA ALA A 223 -21.38 -24.22 20.28
C ALA A 223 -21.88 -25.46 19.50
N ILE A 224 -20.97 -26.21 18.97
CA ILE A 224 -21.24 -27.54 18.37
C ILE A 224 -20.91 -28.56 19.46
N PRO A 225 -21.75 -29.62 19.64
CA PRO A 225 -21.59 -30.65 20.67
C PRO A 225 -20.37 -31.55 20.42
#